data_f56a7cd4c921eda77967d1f7b8a0fcc6
#
_entry.id   f56a7cd4c921eda77967d1f7b8a0fcc6
#
_cell.length_a   1.000
_cell.length_b   1.000
_cell.length_c   1.000
_cell.angle_alpha   90.00
_cell.angle_beta   90.00
_cell.angle_gamma   90.00
#
_symmetry.space_group_name_H-M   'P 1'
#
loop_
_entity.id
_entity.type
_entity.pdbx_description
1 polymer ?
#
loop_
_entity_poly.entity_id
_entity_poly.type
_entity_poly.pdbx_seq_one_letter_code
_entity_poly.pdbx_strand_id
1 'polypeptide(L)' 'MNADPTLESTDIPLEIENQYEGEWIAWDTIARLVVGHGADLDQVVQQAQPAQDQGHTIYFHHILPPDAILVGGF' A
#
# COMPACT_ATOMS: atom_id res chain seq x y z
N MET A 1 -14.28 1.91 -20.55
CA MET A 1 -14.19 1.97 -20.03
C MET A 1 -14.17 1.88 -19.13
N ASN A 2 -14.08 1.96 -18.91
CA ASN A 2 -14.03 1.89 -18.16
C ASN A 2 -13.61 2.01 -17.25
N ALA A 3 -13.45 2.44 -17.40
CA ALA A 3 -12.50 2.55 -16.33
C ALA A 3 -13.12 2.51 -14.99
N ASP A 4 -12.58 1.70 -14.23
CA ASP A 4 -13.05 1.56 -12.87
C ASP A 4 -12.19 2.46 -11.98
N PRO A 5 -12.76 3.54 -11.43
CA PRO A 5 -11.98 4.43 -10.59
C PRO A 5 -11.40 3.73 -9.37
N THR A 6 -12.06 2.69 -8.91
CA THR A 6 -11.55 1.95 -7.77
C THR A 6 -10.19 1.34 -8.06
N LEU A 7 -10.03 0.82 -9.27
CA LEU A 7 -8.75 0.24 -9.65
C LEU A 7 -7.65 1.29 -9.68
N GLU A 8 -8.00 2.48 -10.10
CA GLU A 8 -7.01 3.55 -10.18
C GLU A 8 -6.49 3.93 -8.81
N SER A 9 -7.37 3.97 -7.82
CA SER A 9 -6.95 4.40 -6.50
C SER A 9 -6.07 3.38 -5.81
N THR A 10 -6.14 2.13 -6.24
CA THR A 10 -5.34 1.06 -5.62
C THR A 10 -4.42 0.41 -6.63
N ASP A 11 -3.99 1.15 -7.61
CA ASP A 11 -3.16 0.63 -8.70
C ASP A 11 -1.71 0.47 -8.24
N ILE A 12 -1.49 -0.47 -7.33
CA ILE A 12 -0.17 -0.76 -6.80
C ILE A 12 0.38 -1.95 -7.59
N PRO A 13 1.59 -1.81 -8.17
CA PRO A 13 2.16 -2.93 -8.93
C PRO A 13 2.28 -4.19 -8.10
N LEU A 14 2.04 -5.33 -8.73
CA LEU A 14 2.12 -6.60 -8.05
C LEU A 14 3.51 -6.84 -7.46
N GLU A 15 4.52 -6.32 -8.11
CA GLU A 15 5.88 -6.45 -7.62
C GLU A 15 6.04 -5.84 -6.23
N ILE A 16 5.37 -4.71 -6.01
CA ILE A 16 5.41 -4.05 -4.71
C ILE A 16 4.74 -4.93 -3.67
N GLU A 17 3.61 -5.50 -4.00
CA GLU A 17 2.90 -6.36 -3.06
C GLU A 17 3.74 -7.58 -2.70
N ASN A 18 4.41 -8.17 -3.68
CA ASN A 18 5.24 -9.33 -3.42
C ASN A 18 6.45 -8.99 -2.55
N GLN A 19 6.95 -7.79 -2.71
CA GLN A 19 8.15 -7.37 -2.00
C GLN A 19 7.87 -7.12 -0.51
N TYR A 20 6.66 -6.70 -0.17
CA TYR A 20 6.34 -6.28 1.19
C TYR A 20 5.26 -7.15 1.82
N GLU A 21 5.26 -8.44 1.52
CA GLU A 21 4.25 -9.35 2.07
C GLU A 21 4.25 -9.31 3.60
N GLY A 22 3.06 -9.20 4.15
CA GLY A 22 2.90 -9.17 5.60
C GLY A 22 3.10 -7.80 6.22
N GLU A 23 3.36 -6.79 5.41
CA GLU A 23 3.62 -5.46 5.92
C GLU A 23 2.55 -4.48 5.49
N TRP A 24 2.51 -3.36 6.21
CA TRP A 24 1.77 -2.20 5.76
C TRP A 24 2.66 -1.40 4.83
N ILE A 25 2.06 -0.81 3.81
CA ILE A 25 2.80 0.10 2.94
C ILE A 25 2.03 1.41 2.83
N ALA A 26 2.77 2.47 2.60
CA ALA A 26 2.22 3.78 2.29
C ALA A 26 2.54 4.05 0.82
N TRP A 27 1.52 4.04 0.00
CA TRP A 27 1.66 4.22 -1.45
C TRP A 27 1.33 5.66 -1.80
N ASP A 28 2.30 6.34 -2.39
CA ASP A 28 2.12 7.71 -2.85
C ASP A 28 1.49 7.65 -4.22
N THR A 29 0.22 8.06 -4.31
CA THR A 29 -0.52 7.96 -5.56
C THR A 29 -0.05 8.99 -6.59
N ILE A 30 0.62 10.05 -6.13
CA ILE A 30 1.13 11.07 -7.03
C ILE A 30 2.49 10.67 -7.59
N ALA A 31 3.40 10.30 -6.70
CA ALA A 31 4.75 9.90 -7.12
C ALA A 31 4.81 8.46 -7.62
N ARG A 32 3.78 7.66 -7.30
CA ARG A 32 3.66 6.27 -7.69
C ARG A 32 4.83 5.44 -7.18
N LEU A 33 5.07 5.57 -5.88
CA LEU A 33 6.10 4.78 -5.22
C LEU A 33 5.75 4.59 -3.76
N VAL A 34 6.44 3.66 -3.12
CA VAL A 34 6.25 3.38 -1.70
C VAL A 34 7.07 4.39 -0.91
N VAL A 35 6.39 5.12 -0.03
CA VAL A 35 7.05 6.12 0.82
C VAL A 35 7.16 5.67 2.27
N GLY A 36 6.69 4.46 2.58
CA GLY A 36 6.82 3.90 3.91
C GLY A 36 6.36 2.47 3.93
N HIS A 37 6.94 1.67 4.82
CA HIS A 37 6.51 0.29 4.99
C HIS A 37 6.95 -0.23 6.35
N GLY A 38 6.29 -1.28 6.81
CA GLY A 38 6.64 -1.89 8.08
C GLY A 38 5.48 -2.71 8.62
N ALA A 39 5.74 -3.42 9.70
CA ALA A 39 4.74 -4.25 10.34
C ALA A 39 3.74 -3.44 11.15
N ASP A 40 4.08 -2.21 11.48
CA ASP A 40 3.28 -1.36 12.36
C ASP A 40 2.78 -0.16 11.56
N LEU A 41 1.45 -0.01 11.49
CA LEU A 41 0.85 1.07 10.74
C LEU A 41 1.30 2.44 11.24
N ASP A 42 1.44 2.59 12.57
CA ASP A 42 1.84 3.88 13.12
C ASP A 42 3.20 4.32 12.56
N GLN A 43 4.13 3.40 12.46
CA GLN A 43 5.44 3.70 11.91
C GLN A 43 5.34 4.06 10.44
N VAL A 44 4.48 3.35 9.72
CA VAL A 44 4.31 3.61 8.29
C VAL A 44 3.72 5.00 8.07
N VAL A 45 2.77 5.38 8.91
CA VAL A 45 2.19 6.72 8.83
C VAL A 45 3.26 7.78 9.05
N GLN A 46 4.14 7.58 10.02
CA GLN A 46 5.21 8.53 10.28
C GLN A 46 6.18 8.62 9.11
N GLN A 47 6.49 7.50 8.49
CA GLN A 47 7.37 7.49 7.33
C GLN A 47 6.77 8.26 6.16
N ALA A 48 5.46 8.21 6.02
CA ALA A 48 4.78 8.87 4.91
C ALA A 48 4.48 10.35 5.18
N GLN A 49 4.76 10.81 6.38
CA GLN A 49 4.39 12.17 6.77
C GLN A 49 4.98 13.23 5.83
N PRO A 50 6.26 13.15 5.45
CA PRO A 50 6.80 14.17 4.54
C PRO A 50 6.06 14.27 3.22
N ALA A 51 5.65 13.13 2.68
CA ALA A 51 4.91 13.13 1.41
C ALA A 51 3.53 13.75 1.61
N GLN A 52 2.88 13.46 2.73
CA GLN A 52 1.58 14.06 3.02
C GLN A 52 1.71 15.57 3.21
N ASP A 53 2.79 16.01 3.83
CA ASP A 53 3.04 17.43 4.03
C ASP A 53 3.20 18.15 2.71
N GLN A 54 3.65 17.46 1.68
CA GLN A 54 3.78 18.04 0.35
C GLN A 54 2.46 18.04 -0.41
N GLY A 55 1.41 17.53 0.19
CA GLY A 55 0.10 17.52 -0.45
C GLY A 55 -0.17 16.28 -1.27
N HIS A 56 0.67 15.28 -1.18
CA HIS A 56 0.45 14.03 -1.90
C HIS A 56 -0.61 13.20 -1.19
N THR A 57 -1.41 12.49 -1.98
CA THR A 57 -2.41 11.57 -1.46
C THR A 57 -1.77 10.22 -1.22
N ILE A 58 -1.80 9.77 0.02
CA ILE A 58 -1.14 8.52 0.41
C ILE A 58 -2.21 7.47 0.69
N TYR A 59 -2.03 6.31 0.11
CA TYR A 59 -2.91 5.17 0.32
C TYR A 59 -2.19 4.15 1.20
N PHE A 60 -2.78 3.83 2.34
CA PHE A 60 -2.21 2.84 3.26
C PHE A 60 -2.85 1.49 2.99
N HIS A 61 -2.02 0.49 2.78
CA HIS A 61 -2.49 -0.83 2.37
C HIS A 61 -1.76 -1.90 3.16
N HIS A 62 -2.53 -2.84 3.73
CA HIS A 62 -1.93 -3.97 4.43
C HIS A 62 -1.86 -5.15 3.47
N ILE A 63 -0.65 -5.59 3.19
CA ILE A 63 -0.42 -6.69 2.26
C ILE A 63 -0.40 -7.98 3.03
N LEU A 64 -1.40 -8.82 2.78
CA LEU A 64 -1.50 -10.10 3.49
C LEU A 64 -0.52 -11.09 2.91
N PRO A 65 0.11 -11.91 3.76
CA PRO A 65 0.98 -12.98 3.26
C PRO A 65 0.12 -14.05 2.56
N PRO A 66 0.69 -14.78 1.62
CA PRO A 66 -0.05 -15.83 0.91
C PRO A 66 -0.65 -16.88 1.84
N ASP A 67 0.03 -17.19 2.92
CA ASP A 67 -0.44 -18.21 3.86
C ASP A 67 -1.76 -17.79 4.50
N ALA A 68 -1.92 -16.50 4.77
CA ALA A 68 -3.16 -16.03 5.38
C ALA A 68 -4.34 -16.23 4.46
N ILE A 69 -4.12 -16.08 3.17
CA ILE A 69 -5.17 -16.27 2.19
C ILE A 69 -5.62 -17.72 2.16
N LEU A 70 -4.66 -18.64 2.21
CA LEU A 70 -4.97 -20.06 2.16
C LEU A 70 -5.78 -20.48 3.38
N VAL A 71 -5.39 -19.98 4.53
CA VAL A 71 -6.12 -20.33 5.76
C VAL A 71 -7.54 -19.80 5.67
N GLY A 72 -7.71 -18.62 5.17
CA GLY A 72 -9.02 -18.04 5.06
C GLY A 72 -9.89 -18.74 4.06
N GLY A 73 -9.29 -19.50 3.16
CA GLY A 73 -10.02 -20.21 2.12
C GLY A 73 -10.81 -21.39 2.61
N PHE A 74 -10.57 -21.82 3.82
CA PHE A 74 -11.32 -22.91 4.39
C PHE A 74 -12.35 -22.40 5.37
#